data_c9bbed696f283f89445e2f2f7c7dd1f3
#
_entry.id   c9bbed696f283f89445e2f2f7c7dd1f3
#
_cell.length_a   1.000
_cell.length_b   1.000
_cell.length_c   1.000
_cell.angle_alpha   90.00
_cell.angle_beta   90.00
_cell.angle_gamma   90.00
#
_symmetry.space_group_name_H-M   'P 1'
#
loop_
_entity.id
_entity.type
_entity.pdbx_description
1 polymer ?
#
loop_
_entity_poly.entity_id
_entity_poly.type
_entity_poly.pdbx_seq_one_letter_code
_entity_poly.pdbx_strand_id
1 'polypeptide(L)'
;MSRRSLSIGRLRPLLAFCGMLLALVCACDRNDEPMIGRSDLENVKVGELVQLKPLLKKPAESICVLHPHQQALSETKGPIADRINAQLAKKHYVDDDALWALVFVDGGTVTVQVFETSEKLNLCRGPRSFSREIREAECTGAGDARVTRGYRFGGPCLLFGEALQPEKGL
;
A
#
# COMPACT_ATOMS: atom_id res chain seq x y z
N MET A 1 -36.49 75.30 24.99
CA MET A 1 -36.28 74.04 25.69
C MET A 1 -36.66 72.90 24.75
N SER A 2 -35.70 72.28 24.11
CA SER A 2 -35.93 71.24 23.09
C SER A 2 -35.10 70.03 23.48
N ARG A 3 -35.78 68.96 23.86
CA ARG A 3 -35.13 67.62 24.16
C ARG A 3 -34.97 66.85 22.87
N ARG A 4 -33.73 66.62 22.48
CA ARG A 4 -33.41 65.66 21.39
C ARG A 4 -33.27 64.28 21.97
N SER A 5 -34.11 63.36 21.54
CA SER A 5 -34.07 61.96 21.79
C SER A 5 -33.00 61.32 20.85
N LEU A 6 -32.02 60.63 21.44
CA LEU A 6 -31.03 59.84 20.73
C LEU A 6 -31.58 58.41 20.54
N SER A 7 -31.79 58.06 19.28
CA SER A 7 -32.18 56.75 18.86
C SER A 7 -30.93 55.80 18.89
N ILE A 8 -30.97 54.81 19.71
CA ILE A 8 -29.94 53.73 19.76
C ILE A 8 -30.24 52.72 18.66
N GLY A 9 -29.47 52.86 17.57
CA GLY A 9 -29.51 51.95 16.42
C GLY A 9 -29.02 50.54 16.80
N ARG A 10 -29.81 49.61 16.41
CA ARG A 10 -29.59 48.14 16.53
C ARG A 10 -28.32 47.72 15.79
N LEU A 11 -27.34 47.23 16.52
CA LEU A 11 -26.20 46.45 16.01
C LEU A 11 -26.32 45.01 16.51
N ARG A 12 -26.85 44.14 15.69
CA ARG A 12 -26.78 42.67 15.71
C ARG A 12 -27.46 42.20 14.41
N PRO A 13 -26.93 41.24 13.62
CA PRO A 13 -26.06 40.10 13.95
C PRO A 13 -24.97 39.87 12.88
N LEU A 14 -23.72 39.82 13.27
CA LEU A 14 -22.62 39.45 12.35
C LEU A 14 -21.67 38.39 12.95
N LEU A 15 -22.12 37.69 14.00
CA LEU A 15 -21.29 36.69 14.67
C LEU A 15 -21.76 35.24 14.51
N ALA A 16 -22.76 34.98 13.66
CA ALA A 16 -23.30 33.63 13.48
C ALA A 16 -22.77 32.87 12.24
N PHE A 17 -21.90 33.48 11.40
CA PHE A 17 -21.45 32.86 10.16
C PHE A 17 -20.03 32.30 10.19
N CYS A 18 -19.27 32.48 11.24
CA CYS A 18 -17.88 31.99 11.35
C CYS A 18 -17.76 30.58 11.94
N GLY A 19 -18.84 30.00 12.45
CA GLY A 19 -18.82 28.68 13.11
C GLY A 19 -19.02 27.48 12.19
N MET A 20 -19.43 27.68 10.92
CA MET A 20 -19.83 26.58 10.04
C MET A 20 -18.81 26.22 8.94
N LEU A 21 -17.70 26.94 8.86
CA LEU A 21 -16.66 26.71 7.85
C LEU A 21 -15.46 25.89 8.34
N LEU A 22 -15.42 25.48 9.60
CA LEU A 22 -14.31 24.68 10.16
C LEU A 22 -14.58 23.17 10.22
N ALA A 23 -15.74 22.71 9.78
CA ALA A 23 -16.09 21.28 9.83
C ALA A 23 -15.82 20.51 8.51
N LEU A 24 -15.23 21.15 7.48
CA LEU A 24 -15.07 20.56 6.15
C LEU A 24 -13.63 20.19 5.76
N VAL A 25 -12.68 20.23 6.69
CA VAL A 25 -11.26 19.95 6.38
C VAL A 25 -10.70 18.80 7.22
N CYS A 26 -11.51 17.80 7.51
CA CYS A 26 -11.01 16.52 8.05
C CYS A 26 -11.75 15.34 7.43
N ALA A 27 -11.91 15.35 6.11
CA ALA A 27 -11.98 14.10 5.37
C ALA A 27 -10.54 13.63 5.12
N CYS A 28 -9.74 13.48 6.19
CA CYS A 28 -8.62 12.57 6.16
C CYS A 28 -9.21 11.20 5.85
N ASP A 29 -8.72 10.62 4.79
CA ASP A 29 -8.98 9.27 4.33
C ASP A 29 -8.73 8.30 5.51
N ARG A 30 -9.76 8.18 6.37
CA ARG A 30 -9.73 7.36 7.57
C ARG A 30 -10.09 5.95 7.17
N ASN A 31 -9.11 5.08 7.29
CA ASN A 31 -9.30 3.65 7.47
C ASN A 31 -9.69 2.87 6.22
N ASP A 32 -8.83 2.85 5.23
CA ASP A 32 -8.71 1.62 4.46
C ASP A 32 -8.06 0.59 5.40
N GLU A 33 -8.88 -0.31 5.91
CA GLU A 33 -8.41 -1.46 6.65
C GLU A 33 -7.31 -2.14 5.82
N PRO A 34 -6.13 -2.41 6.42
CA PRO A 34 -5.01 -2.95 5.67
C PRO A 34 -5.41 -4.27 5.01
N MET A 35 -5.00 -4.48 3.76
CA MET A 35 -5.27 -5.69 3.00
C MET A 35 -4.63 -6.92 3.63
N ILE A 36 -3.47 -6.75 4.29
CA ILE A 36 -2.73 -7.79 5.01
C ILE A 36 -2.20 -7.24 6.31
N GLY A 37 -2.18 -8.03 7.36
CA GLY A 37 -1.61 -7.65 8.64
C GLY A 37 -0.09 -7.48 8.54
N ARG A 38 0.44 -6.40 9.10
CA ARG A 38 1.90 -6.18 9.21
C ARG A 38 2.57 -7.35 9.94
N SER A 39 1.95 -7.80 11.05
CA SER A 39 2.42 -8.93 11.85
C SER A 39 2.48 -10.24 11.07
N ASP A 40 1.60 -10.44 10.08
CA ASP A 40 1.59 -11.66 9.28
C ASP A 40 2.87 -11.79 8.45
N LEU A 41 3.37 -10.66 7.92
CA LEU A 41 4.63 -10.61 7.19
C LEU A 41 5.85 -10.62 8.12
N GLU A 42 5.77 -9.95 9.28
CA GLU A 42 6.85 -9.93 10.28
C GLU A 42 7.14 -11.32 10.86
N ASN A 43 6.12 -12.16 10.97
CA ASN A 43 6.19 -13.50 11.55
C ASN A 43 6.61 -14.60 10.56
N VAL A 44 6.76 -14.29 9.26
CA VAL A 44 7.30 -15.25 8.28
C VAL A 44 8.69 -15.67 8.71
N LYS A 45 8.89 -16.97 8.92
CA LYS A 45 10.18 -17.53 9.33
C LYS A 45 11.11 -17.70 8.13
N VAL A 46 12.40 -17.75 8.40
CA VAL A 46 13.40 -18.02 7.38
C VAL A 46 13.17 -19.41 6.78
N GLY A 47 13.09 -19.49 5.44
CA GLY A 47 12.83 -20.70 4.70
C GLY A 47 11.36 -21.17 4.71
N GLU A 48 10.47 -20.45 5.39
CA GLU A 48 9.03 -20.72 5.35
C GLU A 48 8.42 -20.10 4.08
N LEU A 49 7.70 -20.90 3.31
CA LEU A 49 6.93 -20.45 2.16
C LEU A 49 5.49 -20.18 2.57
N VAL A 50 5.11 -18.92 2.60
CA VAL A 50 3.77 -18.48 3.03
C VAL A 50 2.96 -18.03 1.83
N GLN A 51 1.76 -18.58 1.68
CA GLN A 51 0.77 -18.12 0.70
C GLN A 51 0.10 -16.83 1.20
N LEU A 52 0.04 -15.80 0.35
CA LEU A 52 -0.55 -14.52 0.75
C LEU A 52 -2.08 -14.54 0.77
N LYS A 53 -2.72 -15.26 -0.14
CA LYS A 53 -4.19 -15.25 -0.28
C LYS A 53 -4.95 -15.51 1.02
N PRO A 54 -4.59 -16.50 1.88
CA PRO A 54 -5.28 -16.74 3.15
C PRO A 54 -5.11 -15.61 4.18
N LEU A 55 -4.09 -14.77 4.02
CA LEU A 55 -3.79 -13.66 4.93
C LEU A 55 -4.53 -12.37 4.54
N LEU A 56 -5.15 -12.35 3.36
CA LEU A 56 -5.87 -11.17 2.88
C LEU A 56 -7.18 -10.99 3.65
N LYS A 57 -7.42 -9.78 4.11
CA LYS A 57 -8.68 -9.38 4.77
C LYS A 57 -9.80 -9.08 3.76
N LYS A 58 -9.43 -8.75 2.53
CA LYS A 58 -10.35 -8.51 1.41
C LYS A 58 -9.88 -9.28 0.19
N PRO A 59 -10.77 -9.65 -0.74
CA PRO A 59 -10.37 -10.35 -1.95
C PRO A 59 -9.37 -9.53 -2.78
N ALA A 60 -8.53 -10.25 -3.52
CA ALA A 60 -7.71 -9.69 -4.58
C ALA A 60 -7.54 -10.76 -5.68
N GLU A 61 -7.52 -10.32 -6.93
CA GLU A 61 -7.22 -11.15 -8.10
C GLU A 61 -5.72 -11.24 -8.35
N SER A 62 -5.02 -10.13 -8.13
CA SER A 62 -3.58 -10.02 -8.32
C SER A 62 -2.92 -9.24 -7.20
N ILE A 63 -1.67 -9.58 -6.92
CA ILE A 63 -0.82 -8.89 -5.96
C ILE A 63 0.48 -8.53 -6.67
N CYS A 64 0.89 -7.26 -6.54
CA CYS A 64 2.17 -6.77 -7.05
C CYS A 64 3.01 -6.21 -5.91
N VAL A 65 4.32 -6.15 -6.12
CA VAL A 65 5.27 -5.55 -5.19
C VAL A 65 5.94 -4.36 -5.83
N LEU A 66 6.04 -3.27 -5.07
CA LEU A 66 6.87 -2.12 -5.39
C LEU A 66 8.06 -2.12 -4.43
N HIS A 67 9.25 -2.27 -4.99
CA HIS A 67 10.48 -2.16 -4.23
C HIS A 67 10.76 -0.70 -3.85
N PRO A 68 11.56 -0.46 -2.80
CA PRO A 68 12.10 0.86 -2.56
C PRO A 68 12.68 1.48 -3.84
N HIS A 69 12.48 2.77 -4.05
CA HIS A 69 12.81 3.53 -5.26
C HIS A 69 11.97 3.22 -6.52
N GLN A 70 10.96 2.37 -6.44
CA GLN A 70 10.03 2.18 -7.56
C GLN A 70 8.79 3.07 -7.38
N GLN A 71 8.56 3.96 -8.36
CA GLN A 71 7.34 4.77 -8.44
C GLN A 71 6.25 4.10 -9.26
N ALA A 72 6.62 3.07 -10.03
CA ALA A 72 5.74 2.36 -10.95
C ALA A 72 6.22 0.93 -11.17
N LEU A 73 5.33 0.08 -11.61
CA LEU A 73 5.69 -1.25 -12.11
C LEU A 73 6.54 -1.10 -13.37
N SER A 74 7.66 -1.78 -13.43
CA SER A 74 8.65 -1.68 -14.51
C SER A 74 8.77 -2.94 -15.35
N GLU A 75 8.62 -4.10 -14.72
CA GLU A 75 8.77 -5.40 -15.36
C GLU A 75 7.45 -5.91 -15.93
N THR A 76 6.36 -5.75 -15.18
CA THR A 76 5.02 -6.14 -15.60
C THR A 76 4.49 -5.20 -16.67
N LYS A 77 3.91 -5.76 -17.74
CA LYS A 77 3.33 -5.01 -18.85
C LYS A 77 1.86 -5.37 -19.05
N GLY A 78 1.14 -4.49 -19.72
CA GLY A 78 -0.24 -4.70 -20.10
C GLY A 78 -1.26 -3.95 -19.24
N PRO A 79 -2.57 -4.17 -19.45
CA PRO A 79 -3.63 -3.32 -18.91
C PRO A 79 -3.66 -3.22 -17.37
N ILE A 80 -3.24 -4.28 -16.67
CA ILE A 80 -3.16 -4.27 -15.20
C ILE A 80 -2.05 -3.33 -14.75
N ALA A 81 -0.85 -3.45 -15.34
CA ALA A 81 0.27 -2.58 -15.01
C ALA A 81 -0.03 -1.12 -15.33
N ASP A 82 -0.64 -0.85 -16.49
CA ASP A 82 -1.03 0.51 -16.89
C ASP A 82 -2.01 1.13 -15.88
N ARG A 83 -2.99 0.35 -15.42
CA ARG A 83 -3.96 0.77 -14.40
C ARG A 83 -3.30 1.06 -13.07
N ILE A 84 -2.42 0.17 -12.61
CA ILE A 84 -1.68 0.35 -11.37
C ILE A 84 -0.84 1.61 -11.44
N ASN A 85 -0.05 1.78 -12.50
CA ASN A 85 0.83 2.92 -12.69
C ASN A 85 0.05 4.24 -12.76
N ALA A 86 -1.12 4.26 -13.42
CA ALA A 86 -2.01 5.42 -13.43
C ALA A 86 -2.53 5.78 -12.03
N GLN A 87 -2.87 4.77 -11.20
CA GLN A 87 -3.32 5.00 -9.82
C GLN A 87 -2.17 5.47 -8.91
N LEU A 88 -0.97 4.91 -9.06
CA LEU A 88 0.21 5.34 -8.31
C LEU A 88 0.54 6.82 -8.61
N ALA A 89 0.54 7.20 -9.89
CA ALA A 89 0.75 8.57 -10.31
C ALA A 89 -0.33 9.52 -9.76
N LYS A 90 -1.60 9.11 -9.77
CA LYS A 90 -2.72 9.90 -9.23
C LYS A 90 -2.63 10.09 -7.71
N LYS A 91 -2.14 9.08 -6.99
CA LYS A 91 -1.96 9.13 -5.52
C LYS A 91 -0.66 9.83 -5.11
N HIS A 92 0.12 10.30 -6.07
CA HIS A 92 1.45 10.87 -5.82
C HIS A 92 2.31 9.94 -4.94
N TYR A 93 2.29 8.64 -5.28
CA TYR A 93 3.11 7.68 -4.56
C TYR A 93 4.57 8.11 -4.63
N VAL A 94 5.16 8.33 -3.47
CA VAL A 94 6.55 8.77 -3.34
C VAL A 94 7.41 7.54 -3.09
N ASP A 95 8.43 7.38 -3.91
CA ASP A 95 9.48 6.42 -3.68
C ASP A 95 10.41 6.92 -2.56
N ASP A 96 10.61 6.09 -1.57
CA ASP A 96 11.52 6.33 -0.46
C ASP A 96 12.34 5.06 -0.21
N ASP A 97 13.59 5.22 0.19
CA ASP A 97 14.49 4.12 0.54
C ASP A 97 13.96 3.27 1.68
N ALA A 98 13.22 3.89 2.56
CA ALA A 98 12.65 3.28 3.74
C ALA A 98 11.27 2.64 3.49
N LEU A 99 10.69 2.81 2.29
CA LEU A 99 9.34 2.35 1.98
C LEU A 99 9.35 1.30 0.86
N TRP A 100 8.44 0.35 0.96
CA TRP A 100 8.05 -0.56 -0.09
C TRP A 100 6.54 -0.79 -0.02
N ALA A 101 5.91 -1.33 -1.06
CA ALA A 101 4.47 -1.52 -1.04
C ALA A 101 4.03 -2.84 -1.66
N LEU A 102 2.89 -3.34 -1.18
CA LEU A 102 2.07 -4.31 -1.90
C LEU A 102 0.90 -3.58 -2.56
N VAL A 103 0.65 -3.92 -3.81
CA VAL A 103 -0.44 -3.40 -4.61
C VAL A 103 -1.41 -4.55 -4.89
N PHE A 104 -2.65 -4.39 -4.47
CA PHE A 104 -3.72 -5.37 -4.61
C PHE A 104 -4.69 -4.90 -5.68
N VAL A 105 -5.02 -5.79 -6.59
CA VAL A 105 -6.00 -5.53 -7.66
C VAL A 105 -7.18 -6.46 -7.48
N ASP A 106 -8.39 -5.89 -7.45
CA ASP A 106 -9.65 -6.62 -7.44
C ASP A 106 -10.60 -5.95 -8.44
N GLY A 107 -10.87 -6.62 -9.55
CA GLY A 107 -11.64 -6.07 -10.66
C GLY A 107 -11.06 -4.75 -11.17
N GLY A 108 -11.78 -3.65 -10.92
CA GLY A 108 -11.38 -2.29 -11.28
C GLY A 108 -10.63 -1.53 -10.19
N THR A 109 -10.56 -2.06 -8.97
CA THR A 109 -10.02 -1.39 -7.78
C THR A 109 -8.54 -1.70 -7.62
N VAL A 110 -7.74 -0.67 -7.32
CA VAL A 110 -6.32 -0.78 -6.97
C VAL A 110 -6.11 -0.24 -5.57
N THR A 111 -5.68 -1.09 -4.66
CA THR A 111 -5.33 -0.73 -3.28
C THR A 111 -3.82 -0.83 -3.10
N VAL A 112 -3.21 0.23 -2.57
CA VAL A 112 -1.77 0.29 -2.28
C VAL A 112 -1.58 0.28 -0.78
N GLN A 113 -0.87 -0.70 -0.26
CA GLN A 113 -0.49 -0.77 1.14
C GLN A 113 1.01 -0.63 1.28
N VAL A 114 1.41 0.46 1.94
CA VAL A 114 2.83 0.82 2.13
C VAL A 114 3.35 0.25 3.44
N PHE A 115 4.58 -0.20 3.42
CA PHE A 115 5.31 -0.73 4.57
C PHE A 115 6.62 0.04 4.76
N GLU A 116 6.89 0.43 5.99
CA GLU A 116 8.20 0.94 6.37
C GLU A 116 9.18 -0.23 6.52
N THR A 117 10.35 -0.07 5.92
CA THR A 117 11.48 -1.01 6.06
C THR A 117 11.92 -1.09 7.52
N SER A 118 12.04 -2.30 8.03
CA SER A 118 12.56 -2.59 9.36
C SER A 118 13.37 -3.89 9.31
N GLU A 119 14.00 -4.28 10.41
CA GLU A 119 14.70 -5.57 10.49
C GLU A 119 13.81 -6.76 10.12
N LYS A 120 12.51 -6.69 10.42
CA LYS A 120 11.54 -7.74 10.13
C LYS A 120 10.77 -7.55 8.83
N LEU A 121 10.70 -6.32 8.32
CA LEU A 121 9.98 -5.96 7.10
C LEU A 121 10.92 -5.34 6.07
N ASN A 122 12.05 -5.95 5.84
CA ASN A 122 12.94 -5.59 4.76
C ASN A 122 12.63 -6.45 3.53
N LEU A 123 12.41 -5.82 2.39
CA LEU A 123 12.24 -6.52 1.13
C LEU A 123 13.62 -6.77 0.49
N CYS A 124 13.86 -7.99 0.02
CA CYS A 124 15.11 -8.31 -0.65
C CYS A 124 15.26 -7.51 -1.94
N ARG A 125 16.43 -6.90 -2.15
CA ARG A 125 16.75 -6.13 -3.35
C ARG A 125 17.82 -6.82 -4.17
N GLY A 126 17.71 -6.74 -5.48
CA GLY A 126 18.77 -7.06 -6.43
C GLY A 126 18.61 -8.40 -7.16
N PRO A 127 19.52 -8.74 -8.07
CA PRO A 127 19.35 -9.84 -8.98
C PRO A 127 19.23 -11.18 -8.26
N ARG A 128 18.12 -11.82 -8.52
CA ARG A 128 17.76 -13.21 -8.23
C ARG A 128 18.21 -13.73 -6.87
N SER A 129 17.30 -13.67 -5.96
CA SER A 129 17.45 -14.32 -4.67
C SER A 129 17.39 -15.82 -4.83
N PHE A 130 18.13 -16.47 -3.96
CA PHE A 130 18.30 -17.91 -3.96
C PHE A 130 17.19 -18.64 -3.20
N SER A 131 15.93 -18.46 -3.60
CA SER A 131 14.91 -19.42 -3.17
C SER A 131 14.73 -20.45 -4.27
N ARG A 132 14.87 -21.74 -3.94
CA ARG A 132 14.51 -22.83 -4.85
C ARG A 132 12.99 -23.04 -4.92
N GLU A 133 12.25 -22.32 -4.11
CA GLU A 133 10.82 -22.51 -3.87
C GLU A 133 9.96 -21.43 -4.52
N ILE A 134 10.57 -20.27 -4.78
CA ILE A 134 9.87 -19.09 -5.29
C ILE A 134 10.59 -18.51 -6.51
N ARG A 135 9.84 -18.19 -7.55
CA ARG A 135 10.29 -17.36 -8.65
C ARG A 135 9.89 -15.92 -8.35
N GLU A 136 10.87 -15.04 -8.21
CA GLU A 136 10.58 -13.62 -8.04
C GLU A 136 9.71 -13.11 -9.20
N ALA A 137 8.69 -12.35 -8.86
CA ALA A 137 7.79 -11.72 -9.81
C ALA A 137 7.38 -10.37 -9.25
N GLU A 138 7.30 -9.35 -10.12
CA GLU A 138 6.79 -8.05 -9.73
C GLU A 138 5.27 -8.10 -9.48
N CYS A 139 4.55 -8.91 -10.27
CA CYS A 139 3.12 -9.17 -10.11
C CYS A 139 2.81 -10.64 -10.29
N THR A 140 1.82 -11.14 -9.55
CA THR A 140 1.32 -12.51 -9.68
C THR A 140 -0.17 -12.60 -9.33
N GLY A 141 -0.84 -13.64 -9.77
CA GLY A 141 -2.19 -13.94 -9.31
C GLY A 141 -2.22 -14.17 -7.80
N ALA A 142 -3.24 -13.68 -7.11
CA ALA A 142 -3.32 -13.79 -5.65
C ALA A 142 -3.30 -15.24 -5.16
N GLY A 143 -3.77 -16.20 -5.97
CA GLY A 143 -3.69 -17.64 -5.69
C GLY A 143 -2.26 -18.17 -5.66
N ASP A 144 -1.39 -17.59 -6.47
CA ASP A 144 0.01 -18.02 -6.66
C ASP A 144 1.01 -17.17 -5.87
N ALA A 145 0.54 -16.04 -5.34
CA ALA A 145 1.37 -15.11 -4.57
C ALA A 145 1.92 -15.77 -3.29
N ARG A 146 3.22 -15.74 -3.17
CA ARG A 146 3.97 -16.29 -2.04
C ARG A 146 4.98 -15.28 -1.52
N VAL A 147 5.25 -15.39 -0.24
CA VAL A 147 6.41 -14.76 0.38
C VAL A 147 7.23 -15.81 1.12
N THR A 148 8.51 -15.59 1.15
CA THR A 148 9.44 -16.34 2.01
C THR A 148 10.45 -15.37 2.60
N ARG A 149 11.10 -15.78 3.67
CA ARG A 149 12.20 -15.00 4.25
C ARG A 149 13.51 -15.72 3.96
N GLY A 150 14.40 -15.01 3.30
CA GLY A 150 15.74 -15.45 3.02
C GLY A 150 16.79 -14.57 3.66
N TYR A 151 18.06 -14.84 3.35
CA TYR A 151 19.19 -13.99 3.75
C TYR A 151 19.80 -13.34 2.52
N ARG A 152 20.18 -12.08 2.68
CA ARG A 152 20.97 -11.31 1.71
C ARG A 152 22.06 -10.53 2.42
N PHE A 153 22.98 -9.92 1.63
CA PHE A 153 23.95 -8.98 2.16
C PHE A 153 23.23 -7.90 2.99
N GLY A 154 23.36 -7.96 4.31
CA GLY A 154 22.69 -7.06 5.24
C GLY A 154 21.65 -7.69 6.17
N GLY A 155 21.33 -8.98 6.03
CA GLY A 155 20.44 -9.65 6.96
C GLY A 155 19.24 -10.36 6.33
N PRO A 156 18.29 -10.80 7.17
CA PRO A 156 17.08 -11.44 6.71
C PRO A 156 16.19 -10.44 5.96
N CYS A 157 15.60 -10.88 4.85
CA CYS A 157 14.69 -10.07 4.04
C CYS A 157 13.57 -10.93 3.45
N LEU A 158 12.46 -10.29 3.10
CA LEU A 158 11.31 -10.90 2.46
C LEU A 158 11.51 -10.97 0.95
N LEU A 159 11.15 -12.10 0.37
CA LEU A 159 11.07 -12.34 -1.06
C LEU A 159 9.62 -12.53 -1.44
N PHE A 160 9.18 -11.83 -2.48
CA PHE A 160 7.86 -11.96 -3.06
C PHE A 160 7.96 -12.62 -4.45
N GLY A 161 6.99 -13.47 -4.78
CA GLY A 161 6.92 -14.07 -6.11
C GLY A 161 5.88 -15.18 -6.21
N GLU A 162 6.09 -16.06 -7.17
CA GLU A 162 5.26 -17.22 -7.46
C GLU A 162 5.92 -18.50 -6.93
N ALA A 163 5.12 -19.45 -6.45
CA ALA A 163 5.63 -20.78 -6.15
C ALA A 163 6.20 -21.41 -7.42
N LEU A 164 7.42 -21.93 -7.33
CA LEU A 164 7.94 -22.79 -8.39
C LEU A 164 7.10 -24.07 -8.39
N GLN A 165 6.44 -24.35 -9.51
CA GLN A 165 5.80 -25.64 -9.67
C GLN A 165 6.91 -26.70 -9.65
N PRO A 166 6.75 -27.78 -8.85
CA PRO A 166 7.65 -28.90 -8.97
C PRO A 166 7.65 -29.33 -10.45
N GLU A 167 8.85 -29.43 -11.05
CA GLU A 167 8.95 -29.95 -12.41
C GLU A 167 8.16 -31.25 -12.42
N LYS A 168 7.10 -31.30 -13.23
CA LYS A 168 6.41 -32.55 -13.52
C LYS A 168 7.46 -33.43 -14.17
N GLY A 169 8.00 -34.35 -13.37
CA GLY A 169 9.04 -35.28 -13.84
C GLY A 169 8.65 -35.90 -15.18
N LEU A 170 9.55 -35.80 -16.12
CA LEU A 170 9.55 -36.48 -17.40
C LEU A 170 9.65 -38.00 -17.15
#